data_eda6730e1399013cf49f02ff608b2eaa
#
_entry.id   eda6730e1399013cf49f02ff608b2eaa
#
_cell.length_a   1.000
_cell.length_b   1.000
_cell.length_c   1.000
_cell.angle_alpha   90.00
_cell.angle_beta   90.00
_cell.angle_gamma   90.00
#
_symmetry.space_group_name_H-M   'P 1'
#
loop_
_entity.id
_entity.type
_entity.pdbx_description
1 polymer ?
#
loop_
_entity_poly.entity_id
_entity_poly.type
_entity_poly.pdbx_seq_one_letter_code
_entity_poly.pdbx_strand_id
1 'polypeptide(L)' 'MEELPLGFGMALAQHPEAMARFSNLSEEEQQAIIDGAHAVRSKQEMQAYVENLMK' A
#
# COMPACT_ATOMS: atom_id res chain seq x y z
N MET A 1 -14.92 -9.08 -4.03
CA MET A 1 -13.49 -9.16 -4.18
C MET A 1 -12.87 -7.79 -4.28
N GLU A 2 -11.85 -7.57 -3.54
CA GLU A 2 -11.24 -6.27 -3.50
C GLU A 2 -10.25 -6.07 -4.61
N GLU A 3 -10.23 -4.86 -5.12
CA GLU A 3 -9.28 -4.51 -6.14
C GLU A 3 -8.21 -3.61 -5.55
N LEU A 4 -6.98 -4.02 -5.67
CA LEU A 4 -5.86 -3.19 -5.26
C LEU A 4 -5.52 -2.23 -6.38
N PRO A 5 -5.19 -0.98 -6.05
CA PRO A 5 -4.64 -0.10 -7.08
C PRO A 5 -3.39 -0.74 -7.65
N LEU A 6 -3.27 -0.70 -8.95
CA LEU A 6 -2.16 -1.36 -9.62
C LEU A 6 -0.81 -0.85 -9.11
N GLY A 7 -0.70 0.46 -8.98
CA GLY A 7 0.56 1.03 -8.50
C GLY A 7 0.88 0.64 -7.07
N PHE A 8 -0.16 0.45 -6.25
CA PHE A 8 0.06 0.08 -4.86
C PHE A 8 0.68 -1.31 -4.76
N GLY A 9 0.13 -2.26 -5.51
CA GLY A 9 0.68 -3.61 -5.48
C GLY A 9 2.11 -3.66 -5.97
N MET A 10 2.40 -2.90 -7.03
CA MET A 10 3.77 -2.86 -7.54
C MET A 10 4.73 -2.20 -6.56
N ALA A 11 4.28 -1.14 -5.90
CA ALA A 11 5.13 -0.47 -4.93
C ALA A 11 5.43 -1.38 -3.74
N LEU A 12 4.43 -2.13 -3.28
CA LEU A 12 4.65 -3.09 -2.20
C LEU A 12 5.66 -4.16 -2.62
N ALA A 13 5.57 -4.61 -3.87
CA ALA A 13 6.48 -5.64 -4.36
C ALA A 13 7.91 -5.15 -4.37
N GLN A 14 8.12 -3.85 -4.54
CA GLN A 14 9.45 -3.26 -4.54
C GLN A 14 9.98 -2.98 -3.15
N HIS A 15 9.12 -3.08 -2.12
CA HIS A 15 9.51 -2.79 -0.75
C HIS A 15 9.13 -3.99 0.14
N PRO A 16 10.02 -4.98 0.25
CA PRO A 16 9.68 -6.19 1.02
C PRO A 16 9.27 -5.91 2.46
N GLU A 17 9.90 -4.92 3.09
CA GLU A 17 9.54 -4.59 4.46
C GLU A 17 8.13 -4.03 4.56
N ALA A 18 7.77 -3.19 3.60
CA ALA A 18 6.43 -2.64 3.58
C ALA A 18 5.40 -3.74 3.33
N MET A 19 5.71 -4.66 2.43
CA MET A 19 4.84 -5.78 2.17
C MET A 19 4.63 -6.62 3.43
N ALA A 20 5.70 -6.88 4.16
CA ALA A 20 5.60 -7.67 5.37
C ALA A 20 4.74 -6.97 6.41
N ARG A 21 4.95 -5.67 6.58
CA ARG A 21 4.15 -4.91 7.53
C ARG A 21 2.68 -4.90 7.15
N PHE A 22 2.41 -4.69 5.87
CA PHE A 22 1.05 -4.69 5.38
C PHE A 22 0.39 -6.04 5.64
N SER A 23 1.12 -7.12 5.39
CA SER A 23 0.56 -8.46 5.57
C SER A 23 0.24 -8.77 7.02
N ASN A 24 0.91 -8.12 7.95
CA ASN A 24 0.69 -8.35 9.37
C ASN A 24 -0.43 -7.51 9.96
N LEU A 25 -0.98 -6.60 9.18
CA LEU A 25 -2.06 -5.75 9.65
C LEU A 25 -3.38 -6.52 9.65
N SER A 26 -4.32 -6.05 10.46
CA SER A 26 -5.67 -6.61 10.43
C SER A 26 -6.34 -6.26 9.11
N GLU A 27 -7.43 -6.98 8.81
CA GLU A 27 -8.16 -6.68 7.59
C GLU A 27 -8.67 -5.25 7.55
N GLU A 28 -9.13 -4.76 8.69
CA GLU A 28 -9.63 -3.39 8.76
C GLU A 28 -8.52 -2.39 8.44
N GLU A 29 -7.34 -2.64 8.99
CA GLU A 29 -6.22 -1.76 8.74
C GLU A 29 -5.78 -1.84 7.29
N GLN A 30 -5.74 -3.05 6.74
CA GLN A 30 -5.39 -3.23 5.35
C GLN A 30 -6.38 -2.49 4.46
N GLN A 31 -7.65 -2.60 4.75
CA GLN A 31 -8.67 -1.94 3.95
C GLN A 31 -8.54 -0.43 4.02
N ALA A 32 -8.23 0.10 5.20
CA ALA A 32 -8.05 1.54 5.33
C ALA A 32 -6.88 2.03 4.48
N ILE A 33 -5.81 1.25 4.45
CA ILE A 33 -4.64 1.60 3.65
C ILE A 33 -4.98 1.53 2.17
N ILE A 34 -5.71 0.51 1.76
CA ILE A 34 -6.13 0.37 0.37
C ILE A 34 -7.01 1.54 -0.04
N ASP A 35 -7.93 1.92 0.83
CA ASP A 35 -8.81 3.06 0.55
C ASP A 35 -8.00 4.33 0.36
N GLY A 36 -6.99 4.53 1.20
CA GLY A 36 -6.12 5.69 1.05
C GLY A 36 -5.33 5.64 -0.24
N ALA A 37 -4.91 4.45 -0.64
CA ALA A 37 -4.14 4.30 -1.87
C ALA A 37 -4.95 4.65 -3.10
N HIS A 38 -6.27 4.49 -3.04
CA HIS A 38 -7.11 4.86 -4.17
C HIS A 38 -7.06 6.37 -4.46
N ALA A 39 -6.72 7.17 -3.47
CA ALA A 39 -6.62 8.61 -3.65
C ALA A 39 -5.27 9.04 -4.23
N VAL A 40 -4.30 8.15 -4.25
CA VAL A 40 -2.98 8.45 -4.79
C VAL A 40 -3.03 8.40 -6.30
N ARG A 41 -2.43 9.41 -6.96
CA ARG A 41 -2.59 9.56 -8.39
C ARG A 41 -1.35 9.34 -9.22
N SER A 42 -0.18 9.31 -8.60
CA SER A 42 1.05 9.15 -9.37
C SER A 42 1.90 8.06 -8.76
N LYS A 43 2.85 7.56 -9.57
CA LYS A 43 3.77 6.54 -9.10
C LYS A 43 4.62 7.06 -7.95
N GLN A 44 5.07 8.31 -8.07
CA GLN A 44 5.92 8.88 -7.02
C GLN A 44 5.15 8.99 -5.71
N GLU A 45 3.91 9.43 -5.80
CA GLU A 45 3.08 9.53 -4.60
C GLU A 45 2.81 8.16 -4.03
N MET A 46 2.60 7.16 -4.88
CA MET A 46 2.34 5.82 -4.41
C MET A 46 3.56 5.25 -3.69
N GLN A 47 4.75 5.50 -4.22
CA GLN A 47 5.96 5.04 -3.56
C GLN A 47 6.14 5.70 -2.20
N ALA A 48 5.86 7.00 -2.14
CA ALA A 48 5.93 7.71 -0.86
C ALA A 48 4.90 7.16 0.12
N TYR A 49 3.73 6.85 -0.38
CA TYR A 49 2.67 6.29 0.44
C TYR A 49 3.11 4.96 1.05
N VAL A 50 3.69 4.11 0.24
CA VAL A 50 4.17 2.80 0.70
C VAL A 50 5.33 2.98 1.67
N GLU A 51 6.25 3.91 1.38
CA GLU A 51 7.36 4.15 2.29
C GLU A 51 6.89 4.60 3.66
N ASN A 52 5.79 5.33 3.71
CA ASN A 52 5.25 5.76 4.98
C ASN A 52 4.74 4.59 5.81
N LEU A 53 4.42 3.48 5.18
CA LEU A 53 4.00 2.30 5.91
C LEU A 53 5.15 1.71 6.73
N MET A 54 6.38 1.99 6.33
CA MET A 54 7.54 1.46 7.03
C MET A 54 7.97 2.31 8.23
N LYS A 55 7.37 3.46 8.41
CA LYS A 55 7.75 4.35 9.50
C LYS A 55 6.94 4.14 10.77
#